data_3efeaed2b5ac5205d7c9b27ce3c4ad7c
#
_entry.id   3efeaed2b5ac5205d7c9b27ce3c4ad7c
#
_cell.length_a   1.000
_cell.length_b   1.000
_cell.length_c   1.000
_cell.angle_alpha   90.00
_cell.angle_beta   90.00
_cell.angle_gamma   90.00
#
_symmetry.space_group_name_H-M   'P 1'
#
loop_
_entity.id
_entity.type
_entity.pdbx_description
1 polymer ?
#
loop_
_entity_poly.entity_id
_entity_poly.type
_entity_poly.pdbx_seq_one_letter_code
_entity_poly.pdbx_strand_id
1 'polypeptide(L)'
;MNPILNIENLTKVYGTLPNQTRALNGITFQVMPGEFLGIMGSSGSGKSTLLNCIATVIQPTGGRIQVDGDTLQSLKGKTLAEYRSKKVGYLFQNFELLDNLTGRENILLPTSLHGVSEAESSQRLKQ
;
A
#
# COMPACT_ATOMS: atom_id res chain seq x y z
N MET A 1 -15.34 -5.99 -17.18
CA MET A 1 -15.01 -5.75 -15.75
C MET A 1 -13.80 -4.84 -15.68
N ASN A 2 -13.85 -3.83 -14.84
CA ASN A 2 -12.73 -2.90 -14.70
C ASN A 2 -11.66 -3.44 -13.74
N PRO A 3 -10.38 -3.18 -13.98
CA PRO A 3 -9.33 -3.57 -13.04
C PRO A 3 -9.49 -2.85 -11.70
N ILE A 4 -9.19 -3.55 -10.61
CA ILE A 4 -9.16 -2.94 -9.28
C ILE A 4 -7.88 -2.12 -9.08
N LEU A 5 -6.79 -2.53 -9.72
CA LEU A 5 -5.52 -1.81 -9.75
C LEU A 5 -5.07 -1.66 -11.19
N ASN A 6 -4.75 -0.43 -11.58
CA ASN A 6 -4.16 -0.13 -12.89
C ASN A 6 -2.93 0.73 -12.69
N ILE A 7 -1.80 0.24 -13.17
CA ILE A 7 -0.50 0.92 -13.09
C ILE A 7 -0.01 1.20 -14.51
N GLU A 8 0.33 2.45 -14.78
CA GLU A 8 0.77 2.91 -16.09
C GLU A 8 2.10 3.65 -15.98
N ASN A 9 3.12 3.13 -16.65
CA ASN A 9 4.45 3.75 -16.77
C ASN A 9 5.03 4.24 -15.44
N LEU A 10 4.86 3.46 -14.38
CA LEU A 10 5.27 3.85 -13.05
C LEU A 10 6.79 3.92 -12.95
N THR A 11 7.29 5.08 -12.49
CA THR A 11 8.72 5.31 -12.28
C THR A 11 8.98 5.79 -10.87
N LYS A 12 10.10 5.37 -10.31
CA LYS A 12 10.61 5.90 -9.04
C LYS A 12 12.12 6.03 -9.12
N VAL A 13 12.60 7.25 -8.89
CA VAL A 13 14.01 7.58 -8.88
C VAL A 13 14.36 8.16 -7.51
N TYR A 14 15.40 7.61 -6.90
CA TYR A 14 15.94 8.11 -5.63
C TYR A 14 17.25 8.87 -5.89
N GLY A 15 17.48 9.90 -5.08
CA GLY A 15 18.69 10.70 -5.15
C GLY A 15 18.66 11.75 -6.25
N THR A 16 19.79 12.46 -6.38
CA THR A 16 20.02 13.51 -7.35
C THR A 16 21.24 13.19 -8.21
N LEU A 17 21.32 13.77 -9.40
CA LEU A 17 22.50 13.59 -10.26
C LEU A 17 23.78 14.04 -9.53
N PRO A 18 24.92 13.32 -9.70
CA PRO A 18 25.10 12.15 -10.56
C PRO A 18 24.70 10.79 -9.92
N ASN A 19 24.30 10.77 -8.66
CA ASN A 19 24.07 9.54 -7.88
C ASN A 19 22.57 9.21 -7.79
N GLN A 20 21.94 8.96 -8.92
CA GLN A 20 20.55 8.52 -8.96
C GLN A 20 20.42 7.00 -9.00
N THR A 21 19.40 6.49 -8.31
CA THR A 21 18.97 5.09 -8.41
C THR A 21 17.53 5.04 -8.94
N ARG A 22 17.35 4.40 -10.08
CA ARG A 22 16.03 4.18 -10.67
C ARG A 22 15.47 2.85 -10.17
N ALA A 23 14.62 2.92 -9.17
CA ALA A 23 14.02 1.72 -8.57
C ALA A 23 12.88 1.14 -9.41
N LEU A 24 12.06 1.99 -10.04
CA LEU A 24 11.02 1.60 -10.99
C LEU A 24 11.25 2.31 -12.32
N ASN A 25 11.18 1.56 -13.41
CA ASN A 25 11.53 2.04 -14.74
C ASN A 25 10.39 1.81 -15.75
N GLY A 26 9.27 2.47 -15.54
CA GLY A 26 8.14 2.41 -16.46
C GLY A 26 7.33 1.12 -16.36
N ILE A 27 6.93 0.73 -15.15
CA ILE A 27 6.15 -0.49 -14.90
C ILE A 27 4.69 -0.26 -15.28
N THR A 28 4.14 -1.19 -16.04
CA THR A 28 2.72 -1.17 -16.47
C THR A 28 2.11 -2.54 -16.28
N PHE A 29 1.03 -2.63 -15.50
CA PHE A 29 0.22 -3.82 -15.36
C PHE A 29 -1.14 -3.51 -14.72
N GLN A 30 -2.04 -4.49 -14.76
CA GLN A 30 -3.37 -4.40 -14.16
C GLN A 30 -3.63 -5.62 -13.28
N VAL A 31 -4.46 -5.42 -12.26
CA VAL A 31 -4.96 -6.49 -11.39
C VAL A 31 -6.48 -6.43 -11.38
N MET A 32 -7.12 -7.55 -11.63
CA MET A 32 -8.57 -7.65 -11.64
C MET A 32 -9.11 -7.94 -10.23
N PRO A 33 -10.37 -7.58 -9.94
CA PRO A 33 -10.98 -7.93 -8.66
C PRO A 33 -10.93 -9.45 -8.40
N GLY A 34 -10.56 -9.82 -7.16
CA GLY A 34 -10.43 -11.22 -6.76
C GLY A 34 -9.16 -11.93 -7.21
N GLU A 35 -8.28 -11.25 -7.94
CA GLU A 35 -7.02 -11.81 -8.41
C GLU A 35 -5.95 -11.85 -7.31
N PHE A 36 -5.18 -12.92 -7.27
CA PHE A 36 -3.98 -13.06 -6.44
C PHE A 36 -2.74 -12.91 -7.32
N LEU A 37 -1.99 -11.84 -7.12
CA LEU A 37 -0.82 -11.51 -7.93
C LEU A 37 0.47 -11.72 -7.13
N GLY A 38 1.39 -12.52 -7.66
CA GLY A 38 2.75 -12.67 -7.12
C GLY A 38 3.73 -11.73 -7.83
N ILE A 39 4.54 -11.02 -7.05
CA ILE A 39 5.63 -10.17 -7.56
C ILE A 39 6.95 -10.77 -7.12
N MET A 40 7.74 -11.22 -8.08
CA MET A 40 9.02 -11.89 -7.84
C MET A 40 10.17 -11.12 -8.49
N GLY A 41 11.34 -11.23 -7.88
CA GLY A 41 12.56 -10.64 -8.39
C GLY A 41 13.68 -10.71 -7.35
N SER A 42 14.90 -10.43 -7.78
CA SER A 42 16.06 -10.37 -6.89
C SER A 42 15.96 -9.22 -5.90
N SER A 43 16.76 -9.27 -4.82
CA SER A 43 16.90 -8.14 -3.89
C SER A 43 17.32 -6.89 -4.66
N GLY A 44 16.68 -5.76 -4.34
CA GLY A 44 16.94 -4.48 -5.02
C GLY A 44 16.27 -4.31 -6.38
N SER A 45 15.38 -5.22 -6.79
CA SER A 45 14.67 -5.13 -8.09
C SER A 45 13.48 -4.16 -8.09
N GLY A 46 13.16 -3.54 -6.94
CA GLY A 46 12.09 -2.54 -6.84
C GLY A 46 10.75 -3.06 -6.30
N LYS A 47 10.67 -4.32 -5.86
CA LYS A 47 9.41 -4.91 -5.34
C LYS A 47 8.81 -4.11 -4.19
N SER A 48 9.61 -3.81 -3.16
CA SER A 48 9.16 -3.02 -2.00
C SER A 48 8.80 -1.59 -2.39
N THR A 49 9.55 -0.99 -3.31
CA THR A 49 9.25 0.34 -3.84
C THR A 49 7.89 0.36 -4.53
N LEU A 50 7.59 -0.64 -5.34
CA LEU A 50 6.29 -0.76 -6.02
C LEU A 50 5.14 -0.86 -5.00
N LEU A 51 5.26 -1.74 -4.01
CA LEU A 51 4.25 -1.90 -2.97
C LEU A 51 4.08 -0.63 -2.14
N ASN A 52 5.17 0.06 -1.81
CA ASN A 52 5.12 1.33 -1.07
C ASN A 52 4.45 2.45 -1.87
N CYS A 53 4.62 2.47 -3.18
CA CYS A 53 3.89 3.40 -4.04
C CYS A 53 2.38 3.10 -4.05
N ILE A 54 1.99 1.84 -4.15
CA ILE A 54 0.57 1.43 -4.14
C ILE A 54 -0.06 1.72 -2.78
N ALA A 55 0.68 1.50 -1.70
CA ALA A 55 0.23 1.80 -0.34
C ALA A 55 0.27 3.30 0.02
N THR A 56 0.75 4.15 -0.87
CA THR A 56 0.94 5.60 -0.66
C THR A 56 1.93 5.96 0.45
N VAL A 57 2.81 5.04 0.82
CA VAL A 57 3.92 5.29 1.77
C VAL A 57 4.96 6.21 1.13
N ILE A 58 5.22 6.02 -0.17
CA ILE A 58 6.07 6.90 -0.97
C ILE A 58 5.32 7.34 -2.22
N GLN A 59 5.70 8.49 -2.75
CA GLN A 59 5.15 8.97 -4.02
C GLN A 59 6.02 8.51 -5.19
N PRO A 60 5.41 8.06 -6.31
CA PRO A 60 6.17 7.79 -7.52
C PRO A 60 6.75 9.07 -8.11
N THR A 61 7.83 8.94 -8.87
CA THR A 61 8.43 10.07 -9.63
C THR A 61 7.60 10.38 -10.86
N GLY A 62 7.04 9.36 -11.51
CA GLY A 62 6.21 9.52 -12.69
C GLY A 62 5.28 8.32 -12.87
N GLY A 63 4.41 8.42 -13.85
CA GLY A 63 3.41 7.41 -14.13
C GLY A 63 2.13 7.62 -13.32
N ARG A 64 1.24 6.63 -13.38
CA ARG A 64 -0.08 6.72 -12.74
C ARG A 64 -0.44 5.42 -12.07
N ILE A 65 -1.05 5.54 -10.89
CA ILE A 65 -1.65 4.42 -10.16
C ILE A 65 -3.12 4.74 -9.95
N GLN A 66 -4.00 3.85 -10.39
CA GLN A 66 -5.43 3.92 -10.13
C GLN A 66 -5.87 2.70 -9.34
N VAL A 67 -6.63 2.92 -8.29
CA VAL A 67 -7.24 1.87 -7.47
C VAL A 67 -8.73 2.13 -7.40
N ASP A 68 -9.51 1.15 -7.84
CA ASP A 68 -10.97 1.22 -7.85
C ASP A 68 -11.48 2.49 -8.57
N GLY A 69 -10.79 2.88 -9.65
CA GLY A 69 -11.10 4.07 -10.46
C GLY A 69 -10.49 5.38 -9.98
N ASP A 70 -9.99 5.44 -8.74
CA ASP A 70 -9.38 6.65 -8.20
C ASP A 70 -7.88 6.72 -8.49
N THR A 71 -7.40 7.86 -8.99
CA THR A 71 -5.97 8.10 -9.19
C THR A 71 -5.32 8.48 -7.86
N LEU A 72 -4.35 7.67 -7.40
CA LEU A 72 -3.73 7.86 -6.08
C LEU A 72 -3.01 9.19 -5.93
N GLN A 73 -2.39 9.68 -7.00
CA GLN A 73 -1.64 10.94 -6.97
C GLN A 73 -2.53 12.17 -6.76
N SER A 74 -3.84 12.05 -7.01
CA SER A 74 -4.81 13.12 -6.76
C SER A 74 -5.42 13.13 -5.37
N LEU A 75 -5.22 12.04 -4.60
CA LEU A 75 -5.75 11.94 -3.24
C LEU A 75 -4.94 12.78 -2.26
N LYS A 76 -5.63 13.57 -1.42
CA LYS A 76 -5.01 14.44 -0.42
C LYS A 76 -5.87 14.49 0.84
N GLY A 77 -5.21 14.76 1.99
CA GLY A 77 -5.91 14.96 3.26
C GLY A 77 -6.84 13.81 3.61
N LYS A 78 -8.12 14.11 3.78
CA LYS A 78 -9.14 13.15 4.18
C LYS A 78 -9.32 12.01 3.18
N THR A 79 -9.30 12.29 1.87
CA THR A 79 -9.45 11.26 0.84
C THR A 79 -8.30 10.28 0.84
N LEU A 80 -7.07 10.75 1.06
CA LEU A 80 -5.90 9.90 1.20
C LEU A 80 -5.97 9.03 2.47
N ALA A 81 -6.41 9.60 3.59
CA ALA A 81 -6.61 8.85 4.82
C ALA A 81 -7.68 7.76 4.66
N GLU A 82 -8.78 8.04 3.99
CA GLU A 82 -9.83 7.06 3.67
C GLU A 82 -9.31 5.94 2.76
N TYR A 83 -8.52 6.25 1.76
CA TYR A 83 -7.88 5.26 0.91
C TYR A 83 -7.03 4.28 1.74
N ARG A 84 -6.13 4.81 2.57
CA ARG A 84 -5.27 4.00 3.43
C ARG A 84 -6.05 3.13 4.40
N SER A 85 -7.16 3.64 4.94
CA SER A 85 -7.95 2.92 5.93
C SER A 85 -8.91 1.90 5.35
N LYS A 86 -9.50 2.17 4.17
CA LYS A 86 -10.59 1.39 3.62
C LYS A 86 -10.24 0.55 2.41
N LYS A 87 -9.23 0.96 1.65
CA LYS A 87 -8.89 0.33 0.36
C LYS A 87 -7.63 -0.51 0.39
N VAL A 88 -6.76 -0.34 1.40
CA VAL A 88 -5.45 -0.98 1.46
C VAL A 88 -5.24 -1.65 2.81
N GLY A 89 -4.83 -2.93 2.78
CA GLY A 89 -4.18 -3.58 3.90
C GLY A 89 -2.71 -3.76 3.56
N TYR A 90 -1.81 -3.25 4.37
CA TYR A 90 -0.37 -3.33 4.14
C TYR A 90 0.31 -4.10 5.27
N LEU A 91 1.02 -5.17 4.92
CA LEU A 91 1.82 -5.94 5.85
C LEU A 91 3.30 -5.60 5.63
N PHE A 92 3.91 -4.93 6.60
CA PHE A 92 5.32 -4.54 6.53
C PHE A 92 6.24 -5.74 6.72
N GLN A 93 7.42 -5.70 6.08
CA GLN A 93 8.43 -6.75 6.19
C GLN A 93 8.92 -6.95 7.64
N ASN A 94 9.01 -5.88 8.42
CA ASN A 94 9.49 -5.88 9.81
C ASN A 94 8.36 -5.81 10.84
N PHE A 95 7.14 -6.19 10.45
CA PHE A 95 5.93 -6.24 11.28
C PHE A 95 5.42 -4.87 11.80
N GLU A 96 6.27 -3.89 12.06
CA GLU A 96 5.93 -2.54 12.57
C GLU A 96 5.02 -2.57 13.80
N LEU A 97 5.32 -3.47 14.74
CA LEU A 97 4.58 -3.57 16.00
C LEU A 97 4.96 -2.43 16.95
N LEU A 98 3.99 -1.95 17.71
CA LEU A 98 4.21 -0.95 18.76
C LEU A 98 4.65 -1.64 20.04
N ASP A 99 5.88 -1.40 20.47
CA ASP A 99 6.50 -2.09 21.61
C ASP A 99 5.85 -1.78 22.95
N ASN A 100 5.19 -0.62 23.07
CA ASN A 100 4.49 -0.18 24.27
C ASN A 100 3.06 -0.74 24.37
N LEU A 101 2.61 -1.51 23.41
CA LEU A 101 1.30 -2.15 23.38
C LEU A 101 1.44 -3.66 23.49
N THR A 102 0.42 -4.31 24.07
CA THR A 102 0.32 -5.78 24.06
C THR A 102 0.08 -6.30 22.64
N GLY A 103 0.25 -7.63 22.43
CA GLY A 103 -0.12 -8.26 21.16
C GLY A 103 -1.59 -8.04 20.79
N ARG A 104 -2.48 -8.18 21.77
CA ARG A 104 -3.92 -7.90 21.58
C ARG A 104 -4.16 -6.45 21.16
N GLU A 105 -3.55 -5.49 21.83
CA GLU A 105 -3.70 -4.07 21.53
C GLU A 105 -3.16 -3.72 20.13
N ASN A 106 -2.03 -4.31 19.72
CA ASN A 106 -1.50 -4.17 18.37
C ASN A 106 -2.50 -4.66 17.30
N ILE A 107 -3.17 -5.78 17.54
CA ILE A 107 -4.15 -6.34 16.61
C ILE A 107 -5.42 -5.48 16.56
N LEU A 108 -5.87 -4.99 17.71
CA LEU A 108 -7.14 -4.25 17.82
C LEU A 108 -7.03 -2.77 17.44
N LEU A 109 -5.84 -2.17 17.48
CA LEU A 109 -5.66 -0.74 17.19
C LEU A 109 -6.23 -0.32 15.84
N PRO A 110 -5.98 -1.02 14.71
CA PRO A 110 -6.56 -0.65 13.42
C PRO A 110 -8.09 -0.67 13.43
N THR A 111 -8.71 -1.60 14.15
CA THR A 111 -10.18 -1.69 14.24
C THR A 111 -10.78 -0.48 14.96
N SER A 112 -10.15 0.00 16.01
CA SER A 112 -10.55 1.21 16.73
C SER A 112 -10.46 2.45 15.84
N LEU A 113 -9.38 2.56 15.06
CA LEU A 113 -9.18 3.66 14.12
C LEU A 113 -10.19 3.65 12.96
N HIS A 114 -10.74 2.47 12.62
CA HIS A 114 -11.77 2.31 11.58
C HIS A 114 -13.20 2.40 12.11
N GLY A 115 -13.39 2.66 13.40
CA GLY A 115 -14.71 2.77 14.01
C GLY A 115 -15.43 1.44 14.21
N VAL A 116 -14.72 0.31 14.19
CA VAL A 116 -15.28 -1.01 14.49
C VAL A 116 -15.51 -1.12 16.00
N SER A 117 -16.67 -1.66 16.41
CA SER A 117 -17.00 -1.82 17.83
C SER A 117 -16.03 -2.77 18.53
N GLU A 118 -15.82 -2.55 19.82
CA GLU A 118 -14.96 -3.42 20.63
C GLU A 118 -15.47 -4.87 20.66
N ALA A 119 -16.78 -5.06 20.74
CA ALA A 119 -17.40 -6.39 20.72
C ALA A 119 -17.11 -7.14 19.40
N GLU A 120 -17.28 -6.48 18.26
CA GLU A 120 -16.99 -7.06 16.95
C GLU A 120 -15.51 -7.34 16.77
N SER A 121 -14.63 -6.41 17.18
CA SER A 121 -13.18 -6.57 17.14
C SER A 121 -12.72 -7.76 17.97
N SER A 122 -13.26 -7.92 19.19
CA SER A 122 -12.93 -9.04 20.07
C SER A 122 -13.41 -10.38 19.50
N GLN A 123 -14.55 -10.40 18.81
CA GLN A 123 -15.05 -11.60 18.15
C GLN A 123 -14.15 -12.02 16.98
N ARG A 124 -13.73 -11.07 16.14
CA ARG A 124 -12.82 -11.33 15.01
C ARG A 124 -11.43 -11.81 15.48
N LEU A 125 -10.96 -11.32 16.61
CA LEU A 125 -9.68 -11.72 17.19
C LEU A 125 -9.61 -13.21 17.53
N LYS A 126 -10.76 -13.85 17.84
CA LYS A 126 -10.84 -15.26 18.19
C LYS A 126 -10.86 -16.21 17.00
N GLN A 127 -11.00 -15.70 15.79
CA GLN A 127 -10.96 -16.45 14.54
C GLN A 127 -9.54 -16.61 14.00
#